data_e7162bff7481a55682f096f0a1d269c3
#
_entry.id   e7162bff7481a55682f096f0a1d269c3
#
_cell.length_a   1.000
_cell.length_b   1.000
_cell.length_c   1.000
_cell.angle_alpha   90.00
_cell.angle_beta   90.00
_cell.angle_gamma   90.00
#
_symmetry.space_group_name_H-M   'P 1'
#
loop_
_entity.id
_entity.type
_entity.pdbx_description
1 polymer ?
#
loop_
_entity_poly.entity_id
_entity_poly.type
_entity_poly.pdbx_seq_one_letter_code
_entity_poly.pdbx_strand_id
1 'polypeptide(L)'
;MDFLQGMPGPGGSEFLSLADMDTSDDEMATLGGIKQEPTNDKDKIHPHVQENLQLHQGFMLQAIDTAEQALKEGETPVACVLVYEGEVVARGMNDTNRSLNGTRHAEFLAIAEFCKKFPQSKLKETDLYVTVEPCIMCASALRQYGIRCVYYGCGNDRFGGNGSVLPVNSDKGLEEGYPSYGGIFRKEAIMLLRRFYIQENENAPNPRAKGNRELKPVV
;
A
#
# COMPACT_ATOMS: atom_id res chain seq x y z
N MET A 1 -56.34 -10.04 21.81
CA MET A 1 -55.57 -10.77 22.84
C MET A 1 -54.09 -10.48 22.55
N ASP A 2 -53.58 -9.61 23.40
CA ASP A 2 -52.23 -9.04 23.32
C ASP A 2 -51.14 -10.07 23.56
N PHE A 3 -50.16 -10.08 22.69
CA PHE A 3 -48.86 -10.68 22.95
C PHE A 3 -47.75 -9.90 22.23
N LEU A 4 -47.54 -8.64 22.62
CA LEU A 4 -46.34 -7.89 22.27
C LEU A 4 -45.97 -6.95 23.45
N GLN A 5 -45.43 -7.57 24.52
CA GLN A 5 -44.70 -6.79 25.55
C GLN A 5 -43.36 -7.47 25.81
N GLY A 6 -42.29 -6.71 25.63
CA GLY A 6 -41.01 -6.97 26.29
C GLY A 6 -39.88 -7.46 25.40
N MET A 7 -39.43 -6.70 24.40
CA MET A 7 -38.05 -6.80 23.96
C MET A 7 -37.26 -5.57 24.47
N PRO A 8 -36.16 -5.74 25.20
CA PRO A 8 -35.30 -4.63 25.55
C PRO A 8 -34.67 -4.08 24.25
N GLY A 9 -34.69 -2.75 24.12
CA GLY A 9 -34.05 -2.04 23.01
C GLY A 9 -32.56 -2.35 22.93
N PRO A 10 -31.96 -2.29 21.72
CA PRO A 10 -30.53 -2.46 21.55
C PRO A 10 -29.80 -1.39 22.34
N GLY A 11 -28.98 -1.82 23.29
CA GLY A 11 -28.04 -0.95 23.99
C GLY A 11 -27.19 -0.19 22.97
N GLY A 12 -27.09 1.11 23.16
CA GLY A 12 -26.27 1.97 22.31
C GLY A 12 -24.84 1.49 22.32
N SER A 13 -24.39 0.96 21.19
CA SER A 13 -22.97 0.84 20.91
C SER A 13 -22.46 2.27 20.72
N GLU A 14 -21.70 2.78 21.67
CA GLU A 14 -20.88 3.95 21.45
C GLU A 14 -19.92 3.63 20.30
N PHE A 15 -20.25 4.13 19.13
CA PHE A 15 -19.29 4.23 18.04
C PHE A 15 -18.24 5.26 18.49
N LEU A 16 -17.09 4.77 18.95
CA LEU A 16 -15.91 5.59 19.10
C LEU A 16 -15.61 6.25 17.76
N SER A 17 -15.75 7.56 17.73
CA SER A 17 -15.41 8.38 16.58
C SER A 17 -13.93 8.20 16.27
N LEU A 18 -13.57 8.00 14.99
CA LEU A 18 -12.19 7.98 14.49
C LEU A 18 -11.41 9.27 14.81
N ALA A 19 -12.08 10.30 15.41
CA ALA A 19 -11.48 11.53 15.85
C ALA A 19 -10.74 11.42 17.20
N ASP A 20 -10.98 10.38 17.99
CA ASP A 20 -10.41 10.21 19.34
C ASP A 20 -9.14 9.32 19.36
N MET A 21 -8.64 8.89 18.21
CA MET A 21 -7.31 8.32 18.12
C MET A 21 -6.27 9.44 18.11
N ASP A 22 -6.04 10.01 19.28
CA ASP A 22 -4.87 10.85 19.54
C ASP A 22 -3.61 10.00 19.44
N THR A 23 -3.02 9.99 18.24
CA THR A 23 -1.69 9.45 18.06
C THR A 23 -0.73 10.48 18.63
N SER A 24 -0.41 10.33 19.91
CA SER A 24 0.70 11.06 20.54
C SER A 24 2.00 10.69 19.84
N ASP A 25 2.39 11.46 18.84
CA ASP A 25 3.68 11.39 18.14
C ASP A 25 4.87 11.81 19.05
N ASP A 26 4.65 12.01 20.36
CA ASP A 26 5.66 12.54 21.30
C ASP A 26 6.53 11.49 21.98
N GLU A 27 6.31 10.18 21.80
CA GLU A 27 7.18 9.16 22.41
C GLU A 27 8.43 8.79 21.60
N MET A 28 8.70 9.42 20.45
CA MET A 28 9.92 9.13 19.66
C MET A 28 11.10 10.08 19.93
N ALA A 29 11.05 10.93 20.96
CA ALA A 29 12.04 11.99 21.16
C ALA A 29 13.05 11.75 22.30
N THR A 30 13.00 10.64 23.05
CA THR A 30 13.94 10.42 24.16
C THR A 30 14.43 8.98 24.25
N LEU A 31 15.43 8.62 23.47
CA LEU A 31 16.43 7.61 23.83
C LEU A 31 17.75 7.90 23.10
N GLY A 32 18.55 8.74 23.72
CA GLY A 32 19.96 8.89 23.40
C GLY A 32 20.72 7.62 23.80
N GLY A 33 21.01 6.79 22.84
CA GLY A 33 21.90 5.65 22.93
C GLY A 33 22.31 5.26 21.53
N ILE A 34 23.58 5.50 21.17
CA ILE A 34 24.18 5.00 19.93
C ILE A 34 24.17 3.47 20.01
N LYS A 35 23.05 2.84 19.62
CA LYS A 35 23.01 1.44 19.25
C LYS A 35 23.32 1.40 17.77
N GLN A 36 24.39 0.72 17.37
CA GLN A 36 24.62 0.31 16.00
C GLN A 36 23.32 -0.34 15.52
N GLU A 37 22.62 0.33 14.59
CA GLU A 37 21.43 -0.25 13.99
C GLU A 37 21.85 -1.57 13.33
N PRO A 38 21.11 -2.66 13.55
CA PRO A 38 21.29 -3.86 12.75
C PRO A 38 21.12 -3.46 11.31
N THR A 39 22.09 -3.74 10.47
CA THR A 39 22.00 -3.55 9.01
C THR A 39 20.74 -4.27 8.54
N ASN A 40 19.71 -3.50 8.24
CA ASN A 40 18.37 -4.01 8.02
C ASN A 40 18.40 -4.78 6.70
N ASP A 41 18.16 -6.08 6.74
CA ASP A 41 18.09 -6.97 5.57
C ASP A 41 17.03 -6.50 4.54
N LYS A 42 16.15 -5.57 4.96
CA LYS A 42 15.13 -4.89 4.13
C LYS A 42 15.71 -4.00 3.02
N ASP A 43 16.99 -3.65 3.07
CA ASP A 43 17.65 -2.83 2.04
C ASP A 43 18.35 -3.66 0.97
N LYS A 44 18.44 -4.97 1.16
CA LYS A 44 19.03 -5.89 0.18
C LYS A 44 18.00 -6.34 -0.83
N ILE A 45 18.28 -6.08 -2.09
CA ILE A 45 17.49 -6.60 -3.20
C ILE A 45 17.65 -8.13 -3.23
N HIS A 46 16.51 -8.83 -3.27
CA HIS A 46 16.50 -10.29 -3.31
C HIS A 46 17.26 -10.84 -4.53
N PRO A 47 18.05 -11.94 -4.43
CA PRO A 47 18.82 -12.51 -5.55
C PRO A 47 18.00 -12.72 -6.82
N HIS A 48 16.77 -13.19 -6.70
CA HIS A 48 15.85 -13.37 -7.83
C HIS A 48 15.60 -12.05 -8.63
N VAL A 49 15.50 -10.93 -7.94
CA VAL A 49 15.35 -9.60 -8.57
C VAL A 49 16.69 -9.14 -9.16
N GLN A 50 17.80 -9.47 -8.48
CA GLN A 50 19.14 -9.07 -8.89
C GLN A 50 19.53 -9.67 -10.27
N GLU A 51 19.06 -10.86 -10.60
CA GLU A 51 19.33 -11.53 -11.89
C GLU A 51 18.83 -10.72 -13.09
N ASN A 52 17.72 -10.00 -12.95
CA ASN A 52 17.12 -9.16 -14.00
C ASN A 52 16.82 -7.74 -13.51
N LEU A 53 17.72 -7.18 -12.71
CA LEU A 53 17.49 -5.92 -12.01
C LEU A 53 17.05 -4.76 -12.92
N GLN A 54 17.69 -4.59 -14.07
CA GLN A 54 17.34 -3.51 -15.01
C GLN A 54 15.90 -3.63 -15.52
N LEU A 55 15.45 -4.84 -15.80
CA LEU A 55 14.07 -5.10 -16.22
C LEU A 55 13.08 -4.73 -15.12
N HIS A 56 13.32 -5.22 -13.89
CA HIS A 56 12.46 -4.93 -12.74
C HIS A 56 12.45 -3.44 -12.41
N GLN A 57 13.59 -2.76 -12.52
CA GLN A 57 13.68 -1.31 -12.36
C GLN A 57 12.87 -0.57 -13.43
N GLY A 58 12.91 -1.01 -14.69
CA GLY A 58 12.14 -0.40 -15.77
C GLY A 58 10.63 -0.43 -15.53
N PHE A 59 10.08 -1.52 -15.00
CA PHE A 59 8.66 -1.60 -14.63
C PHE A 59 8.33 -0.80 -13.37
N MET A 60 9.21 -0.84 -12.35
CA MET A 60 9.00 -0.08 -11.12
C MET A 60 9.05 1.44 -11.37
N LEU A 61 9.90 1.93 -12.26
CA LEU A 61 9.91 3.35 -12.66
C LEU A 61 8.56 3.80 -13.19
N GLN A 62 7.89 2.97 -14.00
CA GLN A 62 6.57 3.30 -14.52
C GLN A 62 5.50 3.35 -13.40
N ALA A 63 5.64 2.53 -12.36
CA ALA A 63 4.79 2.64 -11.16
C ALA A 63 5.08 3.93 -10.38
N ILE A 64 6.36 4.30 -10.24
CA ILE A 64 6.79 5.56 -9.58
C ILE A 64 6.26 6.78 -10.36
N ASP A 65 6.37 6.81 -11.68
CA ASP A 65 5.82 7.90 -12.51
C ASP A 65 4.30 8.06 -12.31
N THR A 66 3.60 6.93 -12.21
CA THR A 66 2.15 6.93 -11.93
C THR A 66 1.86 7.43 -10.51
N ALA A 67 2.71 7.11 -9.52
CA ALA A 67 2.57 7.60 -8.15
C ALA A 67 2.91 9.10 -8.03
N GLU A 68 3.85 9.62 -8.83
CA GLU A 68 4.10 11.06 -8.95
C GLU A 68 2.87 11.81 -9.47
N GLN A 69 2.12 11.19 -10.38
CA GLN A 69 0.85 11.77 -10.85
C GLN A 69 -0.18 11.79 -9.71
N ALA A 70 -0.35 10.70 -8.95
CA ALA A 70 -1.23 10.66 -7.79
C ALA A 70 -0.88 11.76 -6.78
N LEU A 71 0.41 11.97 -6.50
CA LEU A 71 0.87 13.05 -5.61
C LEU A 71 0.47 14.44 -6.11
N LYS A 72 0.59 14.71 -7.42
CA LYS A 72 0.18 15.99 -8.03
C LYS A 72 -1.32 16.21 -7.95
N GLU A 73 -2.10 15.14 -7.99
CA GLU A 73 -3.57 15.18 -7.87
C GLU A 73 -4.06 15.23 -6.41
N GLY A 74 -3.14 15.31 -5.42
CA GLY A 74 -3.49 15.35 -3.99
C GLY A 74 -3.93 13.99 -3.42
N GLU A 75 -3.62 12.90 -4.14
CA GLU A 75 -3.92 11.55 -3.69
C GLU A 75 -2.69 10.91 -3.05
N THR A 76 -2.91 9.92 -2.16
CA THR A 76 -1.82 9.14 -1.59
C THR A 76 -0.99 8.51 -2.70
N PRO A 77 0.33 8.79 -2.79
CA PRO A 77 1.15 8.41 -3.94
C PRO A 77 1.55 6.93 -3.92
N VAL A 78 0.55 6.09 -3.99
CA VAL A 78 0.69 4.65 -4.20
C VAL A 78 0.16 4.33 -5.58
N ALA A 79 0.98 3.68 -6.38
CA ALA A 79 0.62 3.29 -7.73
C ALA A 79 1.27 1.97 -8.12
N CYS A 80 0.70 1.33 -9.11
CA CYS A 80 1.19 0.06 -9.62
C CYS A 80 1.01 -0.09 -11.13
N VAL A 81 1.76 -1.03 -11.69
CA VAL A 81 1.58 -1.51 -13.05
C VAL A 81 1.44 -3.03 -13.05
N LEU A 82 0.61 -3.55 -13.95
CA LEU A 82 0.48 -4.97 -14.24
C LEU A 82 1.23 -5.29 -15.51
N VAL A 83 2.11 -6.30 -15.42
CA VAL A 83 2.97 -6.76 -16.51
C VAL A 83 2.54 -8.16 -16.94
N TYR A 84 2.09 -8.28 -18.19
CA TYR A 84 1.70 -9.53 -18.82
C TYR A 84 2.49 -9.70 -20.11
N GLU A 85 3.07 -10.88 -20.32
CA GLU A 85 3.93 -11.20 -21.49
C GLU A 85 5.08 -10.18 -21.72
N GLY A 86 5.64 -9.64 -20.62
CA GLY A 86 6.75 -8.68 -20.65
C GLY A 86 6.35 -7.24 -20.95
N GLU A 87 5.06 -6.94 -21.10
CA GLU A 87 4.53 -5.61 -21.41
C GLU A 87 3.66 -5.06 -20.27
N VAL A 88 3.71 -3.74 -20.05
CA VAL A 88 2.80 -3.07 -19.11
C VAL A 88 1.44 -2.95 -19.77
N VAL A 89 0.47 -3.70 -19.29
CA VAL A 89 -0.89 -3.80 -19.87
C VAL A 89 -1.95 -3.01 -19.11
N ALA A 90 -1.72 -2.72 -17.82
CA ALA A 90 -2.61 -1.92 -17.00
C ALA A 90 -1.83 -1.12 -15.96
N ARG A 91 -2.43 -0.02 -15.48
CA ARG A 91 -1.90 0.87 -14.45
C ARG A 91 -3.00 1.19 -13.45
N GLY A 92 -2.60 1.47 -12.21
CA GLY A 92 -3.50 1.97 -11.18
C GLY A 92 -2.76 2.89 -10.24
N MET A 93 -3.45 3.89 -9.73
CA MET A 93 -3.00 4.71 -8.61
C MET A 93 -4.15 4.85 -7.61
N ASN A 94 -3.84 5.12 -6.35
CA ASN A 94 -4.87 5.35 -5.35
C ASN A 94 -5.85 6.44 -5.80
N ASP A 95 -7.12 6.26 -5.42
CA ASP A 95 -8.22 7.18 -5.70
C ASP A 95 -9.15 7.27 -4.48
N THR A 96 -8.57 7.12 -3.29
CA THR A 96 -9.33 7.03 -2.03
C THR A 96 -9.89 8.37 -1.60
N ASN A 97 -9.10 9.44 -1.70
CA ASN A 97 -9.49 10.78 -1.28
C ASN A 97 -10.50 11.40 -2.25
N ARG A 98 -10.24 11.32 -3.55
CA ARG A 98 -11.10 11.89 -4.58
C ARG A 98 -12.45 11.18 -4.65
N SER A 99 -12.47 9.86 -4.56
CA SER A 99 -13.69 9.06 -4.65
C SER A 99 -14.42 8.91 -3.31
N LEU A 100 -13.83 9.35 -2.19
CA LEU A 100 -14.30 9.11 -0.82
C LEU A 100 -14.56 7.62 -0.55
N ASN A 101 -13.72 6.75 -1.10
CA ASN A 101 -13.86 5.30 -1.00
C ASN A 101 -12.53 4.65 -0.63
N GLY A 102 -12.40 4.18 0.61
CA GLY A 102 -11.19 3.57 1.15
C GLY A 102 -10.78 2.24 0.49
N THR A 103 -11.61 1.65 -0.36
CA THR A 103 -11.25 0.42 -1.10
C THR A 103 -10.59 0.69 -2.44
N ARG A 104 -10.56 1.95 -2.91
CA ARG A 104 -10.00 2.30 -4.22
C ARG A 104 -8.48 2.46 -4.17
N HIS A 105 -7.81 1.38 -3.80
CA HIS A 105 -6.36 1.28 -3.87
C HIS A 105 -5.86 1.01 -5.29
N ALA A 106 -4.60 1.32 -5.53
CA ALA A 106 -3.94 1.20 -6.83
C ALA A 106 -4.11 -0.18 -7.46
N GLU A 107 -3.94 -1.23 -6.67
CA GLU A 107 -4.00 -2.62 -7.11
C GLU A 107 -5.39 -2.97 -7.66
N PHE A 108 -6.47 -2.58 -6.97
CA PHE A 108 -7.83 -2.83 -7.44
C PHE A 108 -8.13 -2.10 -8.75
N LEU A 109 -7.64 -0.87 -8.88
CA LEU A 109 -7.84 -0.07 -10.08
C LEU A 109 -7.06 -0.62 -11.28
N ALA A 110 -5.82 -1.10 -11.05
CA ALA A 110 -5.04 -1.77 -12.08
C ALA A 110 -5.69 -3.09 -12.53
N ILE A 111 -6.20 -3.90 -11.59
CA ILE A 111 -6.93 -5.14 -11.91
C ILE A 111 -8.22 -4.83 -12.70
N ALA A 112 -8.97 -3.81 -12.29
CA ALA A 112 -10.16 -3.40 -13.02
C ALA A 112 -9.84 -2.94 -14.46
N GLU A 113 -8.72 -2.24 -14.65
CA GLU A 113 -8.26 -1.84 -15.99
C GLU A 113 -7.78 -3.04 -16.82
N PHE A 114 -7.07 -3.97 -16.19
CA PHE A 114 -6.63 -5.23 -16.81
C PHE A 114 -7.83 -6.04 -17.33
N CYS A 115 -8.85 -6.21 -16.51
CA CYS A 115 -10.03 -7.00 -16.82
C CYS A 115 -10.90 -6.42 -17.94
N LYS A 116 -10.68 -5.16 -18.34
CA LYS A 116 -11.32 -4.60 -19.57
C LYS A 116 -10.72 -5.16 -20.86
N LYS A 117 -9.47 -5.62 -20.81
CA LYS A 117 -8.69 -6.05 -21.98
C LYS A 117 -8.46 -7.56 -22.01
N PHE A 118 -8.34 -8.18 -20.83
CA PHE A 118 -7.97 -9.58 -20.67
C PHE A 118 -8.93 -10.30 -19.73
N PRO A 119 -9.16 -11.60 -19.91
CA PRO A 119 -9.92 -12.38 -18.95
C PRO A 119 -9.15 -12.45 -17.60
N GLN A 120 -9.90 -12.45 -16.49
CA GLN A 120 -9.34 -12.48 -15.13
C GLN A 120 -8.35 -13.64 -14.91
N SER A 121 -8.56 -14.79 -15.55
CA SER A 121 -7.67 -15.96 -15.44
C SER A 121 -6.23 -15.66 -15.85
N LYS A 122 -5.98 -14.64 -16.68
CA LYS A 122 -4.65 -14.22 -17.10
C LYS A 122 -3.86 -13.49 -16.01
N LEU A 123 -4.48 -13.11 -14.89
CA LEU A 123 -3.77 -12.61 -13.73
C LEU A 123 -2.79 -13.63 -13.14
N LYS A 124 -3.03 -14.93 -13.34
CA LYS A 124 -2.11 -15.99 -12.95
C LYS A 124 -0.78 -16.00 -13.75
N GLU A 125 -0.75 -15.28 -14.85
CA GLU A 125 0.44 -15.12 -15.70
C GLU A 125 1.01 -13.69 -15.62
N THR A 126 0.46 -12.85 -14.71
CA THR A 126 0.72 -11.41 -14.63
C THR A 126 1.48 -11.07 -13.36
N ASP A 127 2.49 -10.21 -13.48
CA ASP A 127 3.23 -9.64 -12.35
C ASP A 127 2.69 -8.26 -11.98
N LEU A 128 2.69 -7.97 -10.69
CA LEU A 128 2.40 -6.64 -10.14
C LEU A 128 3.68 -5.95 -9.69
N TYR A 129 3.90 -4.73 -10.16
CA TYR A 129 4.91 -3.81 -9.60
C TYR A 129 4.20 -2.65 -8.93
N VAL A 130 4.42 -2.46 -7.64
CA VAL A 130 3.74 -1.47 -6.81
C VAL A 130 4.74 -0.68 -5.97
N THR A 131 4.54 0.63 -5.81
CA THR A 131 5.50 1.49 -5.09
C THR A 131 5.60 1.16 -3.61
N VAL A 132 4.51 0.72 -2.97
CA VAL A 132 4.45 0.36 -1.55
C VAL A 132 3.92 -1.07 -1.42
N GLU A 133 4.46 -1.83 -0.47
CA GLU A 133 3.97 -3.17 -0.15
C GLU A 133 2.44 -3.21 -0.05
N PRO A 134 1.76 -4.13 -0.73
CA PRO A 134 0.31 -4.27 -0.65
C PRO A 134 -0.18 -4.39 0.79
N CYS A 135 -1.22 -3.64 1.12
CA CYS A 135 -1.85 -3.78 2.42
C CYS A 135 -2.59 -5.13 2.54
N ILE A 136 -2.99 -5.50 3.75
CA ILE A 136 -3.69 -6.75 4.04
C ILE A 136 -4.89 -6.97 3.11
N MET A 137 -5.69 -5.93 2.85
CA MET A 137 -6.84 -5.98 1.94
C MET A 137 -6.41 -6.32 0.50
N CYS A 138 -5.41 -5.60 -0.03
CA CYS A 138 -4.91 -5.82 -1.39
C CYS A 138 -4.19 -7.16 -1.52
N ALA A 139 -3.38 -7.55 -0.53
CA ALA A 139 -2.69 -8.85 -0.51
C ALA A 139 -3.68 -10.02 -0.55
N SER A 140 -4.78 -9.94 0.21
CA SER A 140 -5.85 -10.94 0.16
C SER A 140 -6.51 -11.01 -1.21
N ALA A 141 -6.83 -9.86 -1.82
CA ALA A 141 -7.43 -9.83 -3.14
C ALA A 141 -6.49 -10.38 -4.22
N LEU A 142 -5.21 -9.95 -4.23
CA LEU A 142 -4.19 -10.45 -5.15
C LEU A 142 -4.05 -11.97 -5.09
N ARG A 143 -4.14 -12.53 -3.88
CA ARG A 143 -4.11 -13.97 -3.66
C ARG A 143 -5.33 -14.66 -4.27
N GLN A 144 -6.54 -14.14 -4.04
CA GLN A 144 -7.77 -14.69 -4.61
C GLN A 144 -7.81 -14.61 -6.13
N TYR A 145 -7.23 -13.56 -6.71
CA TYR A 145 -7.04 -13.43 -8.15
C TYR A 145 -5.95 -14.35 -8.71
N GLY A 146 -5.09 -14.88 -7.83
CA GLY A 146 -3.98 -15.74 -8.19
C GLY A 146 -2.88 -14.99 -8.95
N ILE A 147 -2.54 -13.76 -8.55
CA ILE A 147 -1.44 -13.01 -9.17
C ILE A 147 -0.15 -13.83 -9.19
N ARG A 148 0.62 -13.78 -10.28
CA ARG A 148 1.84 -14.60 -10.44
C ARG A 148 2.93 -14.21 -9.45
N CYS A 149 3.24 -12.93 -9.35
CA CYS A 149 4.28 -12.39 -8.48
C CYS A 149 4.02 -10.92 -8.16
N VAL A 150 4.49 -10.48 -7.00
CA VAL A 150 4.43 -9.06 -6.58
C VAL A 150 5.83 -8.54 -6.33
N TYR A 151 6.16 -7.41 -6.94
CA TYR A 151 7.37 -6.63 -6.71
C TYR A 151 6.99 -5.28 -6.11
N TYR A 152 7.63 -4.89 -5.00
CA TYR A 152 7.29 -3.61 -4.36
C TYR A 152 8.53 -2.77 -4.02
N GLY A 153 8.33 -1.45 -3.92
CA GLY A 153 9.38 -0.50 -3.58
C GLY A 153 9.71 -0.55 -2.10
N CYS A 154 8.89 0.04 -1.25
CA CYS A 154 9.10 0.05 0.20
C CYS A 154 8.09 -0.81 0.96
N GLY A 155 8.46 -1.29 2.15
CA GLY A 155 7.58 -2.00 3.07
C GLY A 155 6.46 -1.09 3.60
N ASN A 156 5.42 -1.71 4.13
CA ASN A 156 4.27 -1.05 4.75
C ASN A 156 4.17 -1.50 6.20
N ASP A 157 4.88 -0.81 7.09
CA ASP A 157 5.01 -1.20 8.50
C ASP A 157 3.69 -1.10 9.30
N ARG A 158 2.64 -0.47 8.74
CA ARG A 158 1.33 -0.32 9.41
C ARG A 158 0.30 -1.34 8.94
N PHE A 159 0.27 -1.65 7.65
CA PHE A 159 -0.81 -2.43 7.03
C PHE A 159 -0.30 -3.51 6.06
N GLY A 160 0.99 -3.77 6.00
CA GLY A 160 1.61 -4.68 5.02
C GLY A 160 1.08 -6.10 5.11
N GLY A 161 0.66 -6.63 3.98
CA GLY A 161 0.12 -7.98 3.82
C GLY A 161 1.09 -8.97 3.19
N ASN A 162 2.30 -8.52 2.84
CA ASN A 162 3.33 -9.33 2.19
C ASN A 162 4.55 -9.56 3.11
N GLY A 163 4.33 -9.53 4.42
CA GLY A 163 5.32 -9.89 5.42
C GLY A 163 5.71 -8.78 6.39
N SER A 164 5.47 -7.48 6.11
CA SER A 164 5.80 -6.41 7.06
C SER A 164 4.93 -6.46 8.32
N VAL A 165 3.64 -6.77 8.21
CA VAL A 165 2.72 -6.93 9.35
C VAL A 165 2.15 -8.33 9.38
N LEU A 166 1.53 -8.80 8.29
CA LEU A 166 1.01 -10.15 8.16
C LEU A 166 1.52 -10.79 6.85
N PRO A 167 1.86 -12.08 6.84
CA PRO A 167 2.29 -12.80 5.65
C PRO A 167 1.09 -13.37 4.87
N VAL A 168 0.11 -12.52 4.51
CA VAL A 168 -1.11 -12.95 3.81
C VAL A 168 -0.80 -13.62 2.48
N ASN A 169 0.22 -13.12 1.77
CA ASN A 169 0.66 -13.69 0.48
C ASN A 169 1.15 -15.14 0.58
N SER A 170 1.61 -15.58 1.75
CA SER A 170 2.25 -16.89 1.96
C SER A 170 1.64 -17.74 3.07
N ASP A 171 0.52 -17.31 3.66
CA ASP A 171 -0.20 -18.08 4.69
C ASP A 171 -0.67 -19.42 4.12
N LYS A 172 -0.34 -20.51 4.81
CA LYS A 172 -0.63 -21.88 4.36
C LYS A 172 -2.08 -22.31 4.59
N GLY A 173 -2.83 -21.56 5.39
CA GLY A 173 -4.23 -21.86 5.71
C GLY A 173 -5.25 -21.34 4.70
N LEU A 174 -4.78 -20.66 3.64
CA LEU A 174 -5.63 -20.06 2.61
C LEU A 174 -5.34 -20.70 1.24
N GLU A 175 -5.89 -20.10 0.18
CA GLU A 175 -5.62 -20.48 -1.21
C GLU A 175 -4.11 -20.41 -1.53
N GLU A 176 -3.71 -20.89 -2.70
CA GLU A 176 -2.33 -20.84 -3.15
C GLU A 176 -1.75 -19.42 -3.03
N GLY A 177 -0.59 -19.31 -2.39
CA GLY A 177 0.11 -18.05 -2.20
C GLY A 177 0.83 -17.59 -3.46
N TYR A 178 1.42 -16.38 -3.37
CA TYR A 178 2.27 -15.83 -4.44
C TYR A 178 3.59 -15.32 -3.86
N PRO A 179 4.70 -15.40 -4.63
CA PRO A 179 5.98 -14.84 -4.22
C PRO A 179 5.93 -13.30 -4.23
N SER A 180 6.67 -12.69 -3.29
CA SER A 180 6.72 -11.23 -3.18
C SER A 180 8.13 -10.76 -2.84
N TYR A 181 8.60 -9.72 -3.55
CA TYR A 181 9.97 -9.21 -3.45
C TYR A 181 9.97 -7.69 -3.32
N GLY A 182 10.62 -7.17 -2.28
CA GLY A 182 10.71 -5.73 -2.01
C GLY A 182 12.09 -5.14 -2.31
N GLY A 183 12.19 -3.80 -2.16
CA GLY A 183 13.43 -3.05 -2.20
C GLY A 183 13.75 -2.35 -3.52
N ILE A 184 12.90 -2.49 -4.56
CA ILE A 184 13.14 -1.87 -5.87
C ILE A 184 12.78 -0.38 -5.82
N PHE A 185 13.77 0.51 -5.91
CA PHE A 185 13.59 1.96 -5.71
C PHE A 185 12.94 2.32 -4.37
N ARG A 186 13.37 1.62 -3.30
CA ARG A 186 12.82 1.79 -1.95
C ARG A 186 12.89 3.24 -1.47
N LYS A 187 14.02 3.91 -1.70
CA LYS A 187 14.22 5.30 -1.25
C LYS A 187 13.25 6.26 -1.96
N GLU A 188 13.06 6.09 -3.24
CA GLU A 188 12.14 6.88 -4.06
C GLU A 188 10.69 6.69 -3.60
N ALA A 189 10.27 5.46 -3.37
CA ALA A 189 8.94 5.13 -2.86
C ALA A 189 8.67 5.76 -1.48
N ILE A 190 9.64 5.69 -0.56
CA ILE A 190 9.54 6.35 0.76
C ILE A 190 9.45 7.87 0.58
N MET A 191 10.26 8.45 -0.31
CA MET A 191 10.25 9.91 -0.54
C MET A 191 8.92 10.40 -1.09
N LEU A 192 8.25 9.64 -1.95
CA LEU A 192 6.90 9.95 -2.41
C LEU A 192 5.91 10.06 -1.24
N LEU A 193 5.90 9.07 -0.34
CA LEU A 193 5.05 9.10 0.85
C LEU A 193 5.40 10.28 1.78
N ARG A 194 6.68 10.54 2.02
CA ARG A 194 7.12 11.67 2.85
C ARG A 194 6.66 13.01 2.26
N ARG A 195 6.80 13.21 0.96
CA ARG A 195 6.34 14.42 0.27
C ARG A 195 4.83 14.61 0.43
N PHE A 196 4.04 13.56 0.35
CA PHE A 196 2.61 13.61 0.56
C PHE A 196 2.25 14.00 2.01
N TYR A 197 2.89 13.37 3.00
CA TYR A 197 2.55 13.61 4.41
C TYR A 197 3.00 14.97 4.96
N ILE A 198 3.91 15.67 4.29
CA ILE A 198 4.24 17.07 4.66
C ILE A 198 3.30 18.08 4.02
N GLN A 199 2.54 17.73 2.99
CA GLN A 199 1.55 18.61 2.37
C GLN A 199 0.38 18.86 3.32
N GLU A 200 -0.17 20.07 3.30
CA GLU A 200 -1.41 20.36 3.99
C GLU A 200 -2.59 19.73 3.25
N ASN A 201 -3.51 19.12 3.99
CA ASN A 201 -4.72 18.57 3.42
C ASN A 201 -5.84 19.64 3.54
N GLU A 202 -6.00 20.45 2.52
CA GLU A 202 -7.01 21.49 2.45
C GLU A 202 -8.46 20.93 2.44
N ASN A 203 -8.62 19.66 2.06
CA ASN A 203 -9.91 18.98 2.01
C ASN A 203 -10.27 18.29 3.34
N ALA A 204 -9.42 18.38 4.36
CA ALA A 204 -9.75 17.82 5.67
C ALA A 204 -10.88 18.63 6.34
N PRO A 205 -11.81 17.99 7.08
CA PRO A 205 -12.86 18.69 7.84
C PRO A 205 -12.29 19.76 8.80
N ASN A 206 -11.09 19.53 9.33
CA ASN A 206 -10.33 20.46 10.16
C ASN A 206 -8.87 20.49 9.67
N PRO A 207 -8.53 21.30 8.66
CA PRO A 207 -7.17 21.41 8.16
C PRO A 207 -6.22 21.86 9.27
N ARG A 208 -5.12 21.13 9.44
CA ARG A 208 -4.06 21.48 10.40
C ARG A 208 -2.84 21.97 9.63
N ALA A 209 -2.36 23.16 9.95
CA ALA A 209 -1.12 23.69 9.40
C ALA A 209 0.07 22.77 9.77
N LYS A 210 0.83 22.35 8.77
CA LYS A 210 2.01 21.48 8.94
C LYS A 210 3.32 22.26 8.79
N GLY A 211 3.30 23.56 9.09
CA GLY A 211 4.34 24.54 8.77
C GLY A 211 5.76 24.27 9.28
N ASN A 212 5.99 23.26 10.12
CA ASN A 212 7.30 22.95 10.69
C ASN A 212 7.83 21.53 10.31
N ARG A 213 7.21 20.86 9.33
CA ARG A 213 7.67 19.55 8.91
C ARG A 213 8.69 19.66 7.78
N GLU A 214 9.94 19.38 8.07
CA GLU A 214 10.99 19.29 7.05
C GLU A 214 11.01 17.91 6.37
N LEU A 215 11.31 17.92 5.07
CA LEU A 215 11.51 16.69 4.30
C LEU A 215 12.85 16.06 4.69
N LYS A 216 12.81 15.05 5.55
CA LYS A 216 14.03 14.32 5.96
C LYS A 216 14.47 13.37 4.86
N PRO A 217 15.78 13.29 4.53
CA PRO A 217 16.30 12.32 3.57
C PRO A 217 16.10 10.89 4.10
N VAL A 218 15.98 9.94 3.16
CA VAL A 218 15.99 8.50 3.49
C VAL A 218 17.45 8.10 3.67
N VAL A 219 17.79 7.66 4.88
CA VAL A 219 19.12 7.11 5.24
C VAL A 219 19.19 5.68 4.76
#